data_cac4c981ef65a4c68086fc43ab1e8bf7
#
_entry.id   cac4c981ef65a4c68086fc43ab1e8bf7
#
_cell.length_a   1.000
_cell.length_b   1.000
_cell.length_c   1.000
_cell.angle_alpha   90.00
_cell.angle_beta   90.00
_cell.angle_gamma   90.00
#
_symmetry.space_group_name_H-M   'P 1'
#
loop_
_entity.id
_entity.type
_entity.pdbx_description
1 polymer ?
#
loop_
_entity_poly.entity_id
_entity_poly.type
_entity_poly.pdbx_seq_one_letter_code
_entity_poly.pdbx_strand_id
1 'polypeptide(L)'
;ALACAPAFAGDSLALDPVSIWLGGYYANTEVNVDAKTHDPDVSTGKVQLEEGDDTVGRARLDLLLFGTQGLQFDYYTLSHSSTQTLSAPFSYLGAPFEANTSLRGKFEFAAGTAAYHWWFGDATDAFGVGLGGAYYRAKLKLEGTVALNDQSASGSQKWDEDAVAPLVTIAWRHAFNDSLRFYIEGSGIWKSGGNLSGHLYDGRAGVEWFPWHNVGLAAEYGETRLKLDREGDTYDANLDIKLHGPSLFARFRF
;
A
#
# COMPACT_ATOMS: atom_id res chain seq x y z
N ALA A 1 10.45 35.19 -22.38
CA ALA A 1 10.09 33.89 -22.95
C ALA A 1 11.22 32.91 -22.62
N LEU A 2 11.06 32.10 -21.57
CA LEU A 2 11.93 30.95 -21.33
C LEU A 2 11.51 29.86 -22.33
N ALA A 3 12.33 29.64 -23.33
CA ALA A 3 12.25 28.45 -24.17
C ALA A 3 12.80 27.27 -23.34
N CYS A 4 11.93 26.53 -22.67
CA CYS A 4 12.26 25.22 -22.14
C CYS A 4 12.42 24.30 -23.35
N ALA A 5 13.63 24.03 -23.78
CA ALA A 5 13.91 22.92 -24.68
C ALA A 5 13.51 21.64 -23.91
N PRO A 6 12.78 20.68 -24.51
CA PRO A 6 12.54 19.41 -23.88
C PRO A 6 13.89 18.70 -23.73
N ALA A 7 14.40 18.65 -22.51
CA ALA A 7 15.56 17.84 -22.19
C ALA A 7 15.10 16.36 -22.27
N PHE A 8 15.67 15.61 -23.20
CA PHE A 8 15.37 14.20 -23.38
C PHE A 8 16.12 13.41 -22.32
N ALA A 9 15.39 12.74 -21.42
CA ALA A 9 16.00 11.85 -20.41
C ALA A 9 16.46 10.49 -20.98
N GLY A 10 16.41 10.29 -22.29
CA GLY A 10 16.65 9.00 -22.95
C GLY A 10 18.06 8.42 -22.78
N ASP A 11 19.05 9.26 -22.47
CA ASP A 11 20.42 8.83 -22.20
C ASP A 11 20.80 9.02 -20.72
N SER A 12 19.82 9.17 -19.84
CA SER A 12 20.07 9.39 -18.42
C SER A 12 20.60 8.12 -17.74
N LEU A 13 21.69 8.24 -17.01
CA LEU A 13 22.23 7.19 -16.14
C LEU A 13 21.28 6.80 -15.02
N ALA A 14 20.26 7.62 -14.75
CA ALA A 14 19.25 7.37 -13.71
C ALA A 14 18.10 6.46 -14.17
N LEU A 15 17.99 6.16 -15.47
CA LEU A 15 16.95 5.33 -16.05
C LEU A 15 17.56 4.11 -16.74
N ASP A 16 16.86 2.98 -16.71
CA ASP A 16 17.24 1.77 -17.43
C ASP A 16 16.12 1.40 -18.43
N PRO A 17 16.44 0.85 -19.62
CA PRO A 17 15.43 0.40 -20.58
C PRO A 17 14.45 -0.62 -19.99
N VAL A 18 14.96 -1.58 -19.24
CA VAL A 18 14.18 -2.56 -18.49
C VAL A 18 14.76 -2.75 -17.10
N SER A 19 13.91 -2.74 -16.10
CA SER A 19 14.33 -2.91 -14.71
C SER A 19 13.35 -3.76 -13.94
N ILE A 20 13.83 -4.84 -13.32
CA ILE A 20 13.05 -5.77 -12.50
C ILE A 20 13.55 -5.67 -11.07
N TRP A 21 12.63 -5.52 -10.12
CA TRP A 21 12.91 -5.44 -8.69
C TRP A 21 12.18 -6.57 -7.98
N LEU A 22 12.90 -7.35 -7.21
CA LEU A 22 12.34 -8.44 -6.42
C LEU A 22 12.86 -8.30 -4.98
N GLY A 23 11.97 -8.22 -4.02
CA GLY A 23 12.41 -7.96 -2.66
C GLY A 23 11.34 -8.11 -1.61
N GLY A 24 11.67 -7.62 -0.45
CA GLY A 24 10.80 -7.60 0.72
C GLY A 24 10.76 -6.22 1.37
N TYR A 25 9.61 -5.92 1.90
CA TYR A 25 9.30 -4.75 2.69
C TYR A 25 9.05 -5.20 4.13
N TYR A 26 9.85 -4.72 5.06
CA TYR A 26 9.63 -4.94 6.48
C TYR A 26 8.73 -3.81 6.98
N ALA A 27 7.42 -4.08 6.99
CA ALA A 27 6.41 -3.10 7.31
C ALA A 27 6.05 -3.14 8.79
N ASN A 28 6.15 -2.01 9.45
CA ASN A 28 5.42 -1.77 10.68
C ASN A 28 4.00 -1.38 10.28
N THR A 29 3.02 -2.14 10.77
CA THR A 29 1.61 -2.03 10.36
C THR A 29 0.79 -1.48 11.51
N GLU A 30 0.19 -0.31 11.32
CA GLU A 30 -0.81 0.25 12.22
C GLU A 30 -2.18 0.14 11.53
N VAL A 31 -3.14 -0.56 12.14
CA VAL A 31 -4.51 -0.69 11.62
C VAL A 31 -5.49 -0.19 12.66
N ASN A 32 -6.22 0.85 12.30
CA ASN A 32 -7.30 1.42 13.11
C ASN A 32 -8.63 1.19 12.40
N VAL A 33 -9.55 0.54 13.07
CA VAL A 33 -10.92 0.32 12.60
C VAL A 33 -11.87 1.03 13.56
N ASP A 34 -12.69 1.93 13.03
CA ASP A 34 -13.77 2.59 13.76
C ASP A 34 -15.09 2.23 13.06
N ALA A 35 -15.99 1.56 13.76
CA ALA A 35 -17.32 1.24 13.25
C ALA A 35 -18.38 1.92 14.14
N LYS A 36 -19.28 2.67 13.51
CA LYS A 36 -20.41 3.32 14.15
C LYS A 36 -21.69 2.75 13.59
N THR A 37 -22.54 2.25 14.46
CA THR A 37 -23.89 1.83 14.07
C THR A 37 -24.88 2.98 14.30
N HIS A 38 -25.90 3.05 13.45
CA HIS A 38 -27.01 4.00 13.62
C HIS A 38 -28.05 3.50 14.67
N ASP A 39 -27.85 2.32 15.23
CA ASP A 39 -28.70 1.79 16.31
C ASP A 39 -28.19 2.33 17.66
N PRO A 40 -28.99 3.12 18.42
CA PRO A 40 -28.61 3.71 19.68
C PRO A 40 -28.33 2.69 20.80
N ASP A 41 -28.78 1.45 20.66
CA ASP A 41 -28.62 0.39 21.65
C ASP A 41 -27.34 -0.45 21.46
N VAL A 42 -26.57 -0.19 20.39
CA VAL A 42 -25.32 -0.91 20.09
C VAL A 42 -24.11 0.00 20.30
N SER A 43 -23.20 -0.39 21.20
CA SER A 43 -22.01 0.40 21.46
C SER A 43 -21.06 0.38 20.26
N THR A 44 -20.63 1.57 19.86
CA THR A 44 -19.58 1.80 18.88
C THR A 44 -18.21 1.47 19.46
N GLY A 45 -17.38 0.75 18.74
CA GLY A 45 -16.05 0.37 19.20
C GLY A 45 -14.94 0.81 18.26
N LYS A 46 -13.91 1.41 18.82
CA LYS A 46 -12.60 1.52 18.15
C LYS A 46 -11.80 0.28 18.47
N VAL A 47 -11.39 -0.45 17.45
CA VAL A 47 -10.45 -1.55 17.60
C VAL A 47 -9.13 -1.09 16.97
N GLN A 48 -8.13 -0.91 17.81
CA GLN A 48 -6.76 -0.80 17.38
C GLN A 48 -6.21 -2.22 17.32
N LEU A 49 -6.00 -2.72 16.11
CA LEU A 49 -5.27 -3.96 15.92
C LEU A 49 -3.80 -3.62 16.14
N GLU A 50 -3.16 -4.30 17.08
CA GLU A 50 -1.79 -4.01 17.52
C GLU A 50 -0.81 -3.85 16.36
N GLU A 51 0.17 -2.97 16.58
CA GLU A 51 1.39 -2.86 15.79
C GLU A 51 2.03 -4.23 15.63
N GLY A 52 2.22 -4.66 14.40
CA GLY A 52 2.92 -5.88 14.06
C GLY A 52 3.94 -5.61 12.96
N ASP A 53 5.09 -6.24 13.12
CA ASP A 53 6.11 -6.24 12.07
C ASP A 53 5.82 -7.37 11.08
N ASP A 54 5.55 -7.01 9.84
CA ASP A 54 5.29 -7.97 8.77
C ASP A 54 6.32 -7.86 7.65
N THR A 55 6.71 -9.01 7.12
CA THR A 55 7.52 -9.05 5.90
C THR A 55 6.61 -9.23 4.70
N VAL A 56 6.61 -8.24 3.83
CA VAL A 56 5.79 -8.16 2.62
C VAL A 56 6.65 -8.45 1.40
N GLY A 57 6.27 -9.46 0.63
CA GLY A 57 6.90 -9.69 -0.68
C GLY A 57 6.48 -8.61 -1.68
N ARG A 58 7.45 -8.03 -2.41
CA ARG A 58 7.20 -6.99 -3.40
C ARG A 58 7.97 -7.26 -4.69
N ALA A 59 7.29 -7.04 -5.82
CA ALA A 59 7.86 -7.12 -7.16
C ALA A 59 7.50 -5.86 -7.95
N ARG A 60 8.48 -5.32 -8.70
CA ARG A 60 8.29 -4.17 -9.55
C ARG A 60 8.95 -4.40 -10.91
N LEU A 61 8.33 -3.87 -11.95
CA LEU A 61 8.83 -3.83 -13.32
C LEU A 61 8.75 -2.40 -13.84
N ASP A 62 9.87 -1.86 -14.29
CA ASP A 62 9.96 -0.58 -14.98
C ASP A 62 10.40 -0.84 -16.42
N LEU A 63 9.71 -0.24 -17.39
CA LEU A 63 10.02 -0.30 -18.82
C LEU A 63 10.17 1.13 -19.34
N LEU A 64 11.30 1.48 -19.90
CA LEU A 64 11.51 2.77 -20.56
C LEU A 64 11.25 2.62 -22.06
N LEU A 65 10.29 3.41 -22.57
CA LEU A 65 9.89 3.44 -23.96
C LEU A 65 10.31 4.77 -24.56
N PHE A 66 10.86 4.74 -25.77
CA PHE A 66 11.20 5.96 -26.51
C PHE A 66 12.10 6.96 -25.77
N GLY A 67 12.86 6.47 -24.76
CA GLY A 67 13.81 7.27 -23.99
C GLY A 67 13.22 8.24 -22.96
N THR A 68 11.95 8.62 -23.09
CA THR A 68 11.29 9.63 -22.22
C THR A 68 9.96 9.17 -21.64
N GLN A 69 9.52 7.99 -22.01
CA GLN A 69 8.23 7.44 -21.61
C GLN A 69 8.46 6.11 -20.92
N GLY A 70 7.70 5.80 -19.91
CA GLY A 70 7.87 4.58 -19.15
C GLY A 70 6.56 3.93 -18.77
N LEU A 71 6.60 2.62 -18.58
CA LEU A 71 5.56 1.86 -17.90
C LEU A 71 6.16 1.33 -16.60
N GLN A 72 5.41 1.50 -15.52
CA GLN A 72 5.77 0.98 -14.21
C GLN A 72 4.64 0.07 -13.71
N PHE A 73 5.01 -1.11 -13.25
CA PHE A 73 4.12 -2.05 -12.59
C PHE A 73 4.71 -2.36 -11.22
N ASP A 74 3.91 -2.28 -10.18
CA ASP A 74 4.31 -2.58 -8.80
C ASP A 74 3.25 -3.48 -8.17
N TYR A 75 3.66 -4.53 -7.48
CA TYR A 75 2.77 -5.48 -6.83
C TYR A 75 3.33 -5.91 -5.49
N TYR A 76 2.51 -5.87 -4.46
CA TYR A 76 2.86 -6.40 -3.14
C TYR A 76 1.64 -7.01 -2.42
N THR A 77 1.94 -7.92 -1.50
CA THR A 77 0.93 -8.58 -0.67
C THR A 77 1.36 -8.58 0.77
N LEU A 78 0.44 -8.24 1.66
CA LEU A 78 0.59 -8.28 3.11
C LEU A 78 -0.41 -9.28 3.67
N SER A 79 0.03 -10.11 4.64
CA SER A 79 -0.87 -10.95 5.43
C SER A 79 -0.44 -10.85 6.88
N HIS A 80 -1.30 -10.28 7.69
CA HIS A 80 -1.10 -10.10 9.13
C HIS A 80 -2.16 -10.88 9.90
N SER A 81 -1.76 -11.54 10.99
CA SER A 81 -2.70 -12.20 11.90
C SER A 81 -2.35 -11.87 13.35
N SER A 82 -3.34 -11.38 14.08
CA SER A 82 -3.20 -11.05 15.50
C SER A 82 -4.28 -11.78 16.31
N THR A 83 -3.95 -12.08 17.56
CA THR A 83 -4.92 -12.64 18.52
C THR A 83 -4.91 -11.77 19.76
N GLN A 84 -6.08 -11.22 20.09
CA GLN A 84 -6.26 -10.36 21.24
C GLN A 84 -7.37 -10.88 22.14
N THR A 85 -7.27 -10.59 23.43
CA THR A 85 -8.37 -10.84 24.37
C THR A 85 -9.23 -9.58 24.47
N LEU A 86 -10.51 -9.72 24.19
CA LEU A 86 -11.47 -8.62 24.27
C LEU A 86 -11.66 -8.20 25.72
N SER A 87 -11.45 -6.91 26.01
CA SER A 87 -11.71 -6.32 27.34
C SER A 87 -13.19 -5.97 27.55
N ALA A 88 -13.95 -5.83 26.47
CA ALA A 88 -15.38 -5.51 26.46
C ALA A 88 -16.08 -6.25 25.31
N PRO A 89 -17.42 -6.44 25.38
CA PRO A 89 -18.15 -6.98 24.25
C PRO A 89 -18.00 -6.09 23.02
N PHE A 90 -17.86 -6.71 21.86
CA PHE A 90 -17.67 -6.03 20.58
C PHE A 90 -18.61 -6.61 19.52
N SER A 91 -19.21 -5.76 18.69
CA SER A 91 -20.05 -6.20 17.57
C SER A 91 -19.40 -5.82 16.24
N TYR A 92 -19.29 -6.79 15.34
CA TYR A 92 -18.73 -6.57 13.99
C TYR A 92 -19.60 -7.25 12.94
N LEU A 93 -20.01 -6.50 11.92
CA LEU A 93 -20.95 -6.97 10.88
C LEU A 93 -22.23 -7.62 11.43
N GLY A 94 -22.74 -7.11 12.55
CA GLY A 94 -23.93 -7.63 13.20
C GLY A 94 -23.73 -8.89 14.05
N ALA A 95 -22.50 -9.41 14.17
CA ALA A 95 -22.17 -10.51 15.07
C ALA A 95 -21.62 -9.99 16.40
N PRO A 96 -22.22 -10.32 17.55
CA PRO A 96 -21.71 -9.94 18.87
C PRO A 96 -20.60 -10.90 19.30
N PHE A 97 -19.48 -10.34 19.78
CA PHE A 97 -18.37 -11.08 20.38
C PHE A 97 -18.33 -10.79 21.88
N GLU A 98 -18.15 -11.82 22.69
CA GLU A 98 -18.17 -11.72 24.16
C GLU A 98 -16.88 -11.09 24.70
N ALA A 99 -16.97 -10.38 25.85
CA ALA A 99 -15.80 -9.92 26.60
C ALA A 99 -15.02 -11.10 27.19
N ASN A 100 -13.73 -10.90 27.42
CA ASN A 100 -12.78 -11.88 27.98
C ASN A 100 -12.59 -13.15 27.13
N THR A 101 -12.97 -13.10 25.85
CA THR A 101 -12.72 -14.16 24.88
C THR A 101 -11.59 -13.79 23.92
N SER A 102 -10.91 -14.80 23.39
CA SER A 102 -9.87 -14.57 22.38
C SER A 102 -10.52 -14.26 21.04
N LEU A 103 -10.21 -13.09 20.47
CA LEU A 103 -10.54 -12.71 19.12
C LEU A 103 -9.30 -12.84 18.24
N ARG A 104 -9.38 -13.69 17.22
CA ARG A 104 -8.34 -13.80 16.20
C ARG A 104 -8.75 -13.00 14.98
N GLY A 105 -7.94 -11.99 14.64
CA GLY A 105 -8.06 -11.22 13.43
C GLY A 105 -7.03 -11.70 12.40
N LYS A 106 -7.46 -11.90 11.15
CA LYS A 106 -6.56 -12.10 10.01
C LYS A 106 -6.87 -11.03 8.98
N PHE A 107 -5.87 -10.22 8.67
CA PHE A 107 -5.91 -9.20 7.64
C PHE A 107 -5.05 -9.61 6.46
N GLU A 108 -5.58 -9.57 5.25
CA GLU A 108 -4.86 -9.77 4.01
C GLU A 108 -5.06 -8.55 3.12
N PHE A 109 -3.98 -8.01 2.61
CA PHE A 109 -4.00 -6.88 1.70
C PHE A 109 -3.13 -7.19 0.48
N ALA A 110 -3.65 -6.91 -0.70
CA ALA A 110 -2.92 -6.99 -1.96
C ALA A 110 -3.07 -5.67 -2.70
N ALA A 111 -1.98 -5.17 -3.23
CA ALA A 111 -1.97 -3.96 -4.05
C ALA A 111 -1.20 -4.21 -5.35
N GLY A 112 -1.80 -3.79 -6.45
CA GLY A 112 -1.19 -3.78 -7.76
C GLY A 112 -1.37 -2.41 -8.41
N THR A 113 -0.30 -1.82 -8.93
CA THR A 113 -0.36 -0.55 -9.65
C THR A 113 0.22 -0.69 -11.05
N ALA A 114 -0.35 0.04 -11.99
CA ALA A 114 0.19 0.21 -13.33
C ALA A 114 0.14 1.70 -13.69
N ALA A 115 1.28 2.28 -14.03
CA ALA A 115 1.39 3.70 -14.35
C ALA A 115 2.20 3.92 -15.61
N TYR A 116 1.79 4.90 -16.40
CA TYR A 116 2.54 5.44 -17.52
C TYR A 116 3.21 6.72 -17.05
N HIS A 117 4.54 6.84 -17.26
CA HIS A 117 5.36 7.95 -16.85
C HIS A 117 5.88 8.75 -18.05
N TRP A 118 5.98 10.05 -17.86
CA TRP A 118 6.78 10.96 -18.70
C TRP A 118 7.99 11.41 -17.90
N TRP A 119 9.18 11.18 -18.46
CA TRP A 119 10.45 11.50 -17.86
C TRP A 119 11.05 12.75 -18.50
N PHE A 120 11.58 13.63 -17.66
CA PHE A 120 12.26 14.88 -18.03
C PHE A 120 13.57 14.94 -17.25
N GLY A 121 14.60 15.49 -17.83
CA GLY A 121 15.86 15.65 -17.11
C GLY A 121 17.07 15.64 -18.01
N ASP A 122 18.19 15.28 -17.45
CA ASP A 122 19.49 15.24 -18.11
C ASP A 122 20.21 13.90 -17.89
N ALA A 123 21.53 13.87 -18.14
CA ALA A 123 22.32 12.66 -18.03
C ALA A 123 22.32 12.06 -16.60
N THR A 124 22.14 12.87 -15.57
CA THR A 124 22.22 12.44 -14.17
C THR A 124 20.90 12.52 -13.41
N ASP A 125 20.03 13.44 -13.82
CA ASP A 125 18.76 13.70 -13.15
C ASP A 125 17.57 13.36 -14.05
N ALA A 126 16.63 12.59 -13.51
CA ALA A 126 15.36 12.26 -14.16
C ALA A 126 14.19 12.56 -13.25
N PHE A 127 13.31 13.46 -13.70
CA PHE A 127 12.03 13.78 -13.04
C PHE A 127 10.90 13.11 -13.82
N GLY A 128 10.05 12.40 -13.11
CA GLY A 128 8.92 11.67 -13.67
C GLY A 128 7.59 12.18 -13.14
N VAL A 129 6.61 12.29 -14.02
CA VAL A 129 5.19 12.41 -13.65
C VAL A 129 4.44 11.29 -14.36
N GLY A 130 3.48 10.69 -13.68
CA GLY A 130 2.78 9.55 -14.24
C GLY A 130 1.29 9.53 -13.89
N LEU A 131 0.56 8.85 -14.75
CA LEU A 131 -0.86 8.56 -14.59
C LEU A 131 -1.09 7.07 -14.77
N GLY A 132 -2.01 6.51 -14.00
CA GLY A 132 -2.28 5.08 -14.08
C GLY A 132 -3.50 4.65 -13.31
N GLY A 133 -3.52 3.39 -12.97
CA GLY A 133 -4.54 2.76 -12.16
C GLY A 133 -3.92 1.89 -11.07
N ALA A 134 -4.65 1.77 -9.98
CA ALA A 134 -4.31 0.90 -8.88
C ALA A 134 -5.48 -0.03 -8.59
N TYR A 135 -5.16 -1.29 -8.32
CA TYR A 135 -6.08 -2.31 -7.84
C TYR A 135 -5.69 -2.69 -6.41
N TYR A 136 -6.66 -2.68 -5.53
CA TYR A 136 -6.51 -3.07 -4.14
C TYR A 136 -7.51 -4.14 -3.78
N ARG A 137 -7.08 -5.07 -2.95
CA ARG A 137 -7.96 -6.04 -2.32
C ARG A 137 -7.61 -6.11 -0.84
N ALA A 138 -8.61 -5.92 0.01
CA ALA A 138 -8.48 -6.05 1.45
C ALA A 138 -9.46 -7.10 1.95
N LYS A 139 -8.97 -8.03 2.78
CA LYS A 139 -9.77 -9.04 3.45
C LYS A 139 -9.53 -8.98 4.94
N LEU A 140 -10.59 -8.95 5.71
CA LEU A 140 -10.54 -9.06 7.16
C LEU A 140 -11.38 -10.25 7.59
N LYS A 141 -10.79 -11.16 8.35
CA LYS A 141 -11.48 -12.29 8.97
C LYS A 141 -11.32 -12.18 10.47
N LEU A 142 -12.46 -12.18 11.18
CA LEU A 142 -12.49 -12.22 12.62
C LEU A 142 -13.07 -13.56 13.08
N GLU A 143 -12.39 -14.24 13.99
CA GLU A 143 -12.80 -15.51 14.59
C GLU A 143 -12.80 -15.35 16.10
N GLY A 144 -13.90 -15.71 16.75
CA GLY A 144 -14.05 -15.56 18.19
C GLY A 144 -15.30 -16.24 18.70
N THR A 145 -15.62 -15.99 19.97
CA THR A 145 -16.84 -16.51 20.58
C THR A 145 -17.98 -15.51 20.40
N VAL A 146 -19.12 -16.00 19.90
CA VAL A 146 -20.33 -15.23 19.68
C VAL A 146 -21.39 -15.65 20.71
N ALA A 147 -21.98 -14.68 21.38
CA ALA A 147 -23.12 -14.95 22.28
C ALA A 147 -24.40 -15.13 21.46
N LEU A 148 -25.07 -16.27 21.63
CA LEU A 148 -26.37 -16.58 21.01
C LEU A 148 -27.31 -17.13 22.09
N ASN A 149 -28.30 -16.34 22.53
CA ASN A 149 -29.37 -16.77 23.41
C ASN A 149 -28.88 -17.57 24.64
N ASP A 150 -28.00 -17.00 25.45
CA ASP A 150 -27.36 -17.59 26.65
C ASP A 150 -26.44 -18.80 26.37
N GLN A 151 -26.12 -19.08 25.14
CA GLN A 151 -25.11 -20.06 24.74
C GLN A 151 -23.96 -19.40 23.95
N SER A 152 -22.73 -19.71 24.33
CA SER A 152 -21.56 -19.27 23.60
C SER A 152 -21.24 -20.24 22.45
N ALA A 153 -21.11 -19.72 21.25
CA ALA A 153 -20.70 -20.49 20.08
C ALA A 153 -19.51 -19.81 19.39
N SER A 154 -18.62 -20.60 18.82
CA SER A 154 -17.55 -20.06 17.97
C SER A 154 -18.16 -19.47 16.71
N GLY A 155 -17.84 -18.21 16.42
CA GLY A 155 -18.30 -17.50 15.24
C GLY A 155 -17.14 -16.98 14.39
N SER A 156 -17.38 -16.81 13.11
CA SER A 156 -16.44 -16.13 12.21
C SER A 156 -17.18 -15.16 11.32
N GLN A 157 -16.57 -13.97 11.16
CA GLN A 157 -17.04 -12.96 10.21
C GLN A 157 -15.93 -12.67 9.21
N LYS A 158 -16.30 -12.49 7.95
CA LYS A 158 -15.38 -12.21 6.86
C LYS A 158 -15.86 -10.98 6.10
N TRP A 159 -14.94 -10.08 5.89
CA TRP A 159 -15.09 -8.93 4.99
C TRP A 159 -14.05 -9.06 3.85
N ASP A 160 -14.48 -8.89 2.61
CA ASP A 160 -13.64 -9.00 1.41
C ASP A 160 -14.11 -7.90 0.44
N GLU A 161 -13.25 -6.91 0.19
CA GLU A 161 -13.54 -5.81 -0.71
C GLU A 161 -12.38 -5.59 -1.65
N ASP A 162 -12.70 -5.25 -2.87
CA ASP A 162 -11.74 -4.84 -3.88
C ASP A 162 -12.12 -3.51 -4.50
N ALA A 163 -11.11 -2.77 -4.94
CA ALA A 163 -11.29 -1.46 -5.51
C ALA A 163 -10.28 -1.19 -6.61
N VAL A 164 -10.74 -0.51 -7.65
CA VAL A 164 -9.88 0.11 -8.67
C VAL A 164 -9.99 1.62 -8.53
N ALA A 165 -8.87 2.31 -8.59
CA ALA A 165 -8.84 3.76 -8.49
C ALA A 165 -7.79 4.38 -9.42
N PRO A 166 -7.99 5.63 -9.87
CA PRO A 166 -6.98 6.36 -10.64
C PRO A 166 -5.75 6.65 -9.76
N LEU A 167 -4.58 6.55 -10.37
CA LEU A 167 -3.28 6.74 -9.74
C LEU A 167 -2.55 7.91 -10.39
N VAL A 168 -2.01 8.80 -9.57
CA VAL A 168 -1.05 9.83 -9.99
C VAL A 168 0.29 9.54 -9.31
N THR A 169 1.39 9.65 -10.05
CA THR A 169 2.73 9.40 -9.53
C THR A 169 3.66 10.55 -9.85
N ILE A 170 4.62 10.77 -8.96
CA ILE A 170 5.77 11.65 -9.16
C ILE A 170 7.03 10.89 -8.79
N ALA A 171 8.12 11.16 -9.50
CA ALA A 171 9.40 10.53 -9.21
C ALA A 171 10.55 11.50 -9.49
N TRP A 172 11.62 11.35 -8.74
CA TRP A 172 12.92 11.93 -9.01
C TRP A 172 13.97 10.88 -8.79
N ARG A 173 14.88 10.74 -9.76
CA ARG A 173 16.01 9.82 -9.72
C ARG A 173 17.27 10.58 -10.04
N HIS A 174 18.32 10.35 -9.26
CA HIS A 174 19.64 10.97 -9.44
C HIS A 174 20.71 9.88 -9.51
N ALA A 175 21.53 9.91 -10.56
CA ALA A 175 22.68 9.03 -10.70
C ALA A 175 23.97 9.78 -10.31
N PHE A 176 24.60 9.37 -9.21
CA PHE A 176 25.95 9.86 -8.86
C PHE A 176 27.00 9.32 -9.83
N ASN A 177 26.81 8.11 -10.31
CA ASN A 177 27.59 7.42 -11.31
C ASN A 177 26.83 6.17 -11.80
N ASP A 178 27.44 5.34 -12.65
CA ASP A 178 26.82 4.12 -13.21
C ASP A 178 26.44 3.09 -12.13
N SER A 179 27.08 3.14 -10.96
CA SER A 179 26.92 2.14 -9.91
C SER A 179 26.10 2.61 -8.72
N LEU A 180 25.92 3.93 -8.53
CA LEU A 180 25.24 4.49 -7.37
C LEU A 180 24.18 5.49 -7.79
N ARG A 181 22.95 5.25 -7.36
CA ARG A 181 21.80 6.12 -7.65
C ARG A 181 20.98 6.36 -6.39
N PHE A 182 20.27 7.45 -6.40
CA PHE A 182 19.27 7.81 -5.39
C PHE A 182 17.92 8.06 -6.06
N TYR A 183 16.83 7.80 -5.36
CA TYR A 183 15.50 8.11 -5.86
C TYR A 183 14.53 8.49 -4.74
N ILE A 184 13.54 9.31 -5.12
CA ILE A 184 12.35 9.61 -4.35
C ILE A 184 11.16 9.38 -5.27
N GLU A 185 10.14 8.69 -4.78
CA GLU A 185 8.92 8.45 -5.51
C GLU A 185 7.71 8.71 -4.59
N GLY A 186 6.65 9.23 -5.16
CA GLY A 186 5.39 9.43 -4.47
C GLY A 186 4.21 9.07 -5.35
N SER A 187 3.15 8.56 -4.76
CA SER A 187 1.91 8.30 -5.46
C SER A 187 0.69 8.69 -4.64
N GLY A 188 -0.37 9.03 -5.34
CA GLY A 188 -1.65 9.40 -4.74
C GLY A 188 -2.81 8.80 -5.50
N ILE A 189 -3.81 8.38 -4.75
CA ILE A 189 -5.04 7.78 -5.24
C ILE A 189 -6.19 8.41 -4.51
N TRP A 190 -7.23 8.76 -5.25
CA TRP A 190 -8.45 9.29 -4.69
C TRP A 190 -9.64 8.56 -5.30
N LYS A 191 -10.50 8.04 -4.46
CA LYS A 191 -11.80 7.50 -4.84
C LYS A 191 -12.87 8.27 -4.10
N SER A 192 -13.77 8.92 -4.83
CA SER A 192 -14.96 9.57 -4.30
C SER A 192 -16.18 9.08 -5.07
N GLY A 193 -17.26 8.80 -4.33
CA GLY A 193 -18.54 8.39 -4.90
C GLY A 193 -18.93 6.92 -4.63
N GLY A 194 -20.23 6.69 -4.54
CA GLY A 194 -20.81 5.45 -4.03
C GLY A 194 -20.73 5.37 -2.50
N ASN A 195 -20.94 4.19 -1.94
CA ASN A 195 -20.91 3.95 -0.51
C ASN A 195 -19.50 3.78 0.06
N LEU A 196 -18.45 3.90 -0.78
CA LEU A 196 -17.05 3.78 -0.40
C LEU A 196 -16.27 4.95 -0.98
N SER A 197 -15.74 5.79 -0.10
CA SER A 197 -14.78 6.85 -0.42
C SER A 197 -13.45 6.58 0.25
N GLY A 198 -12.36 7.13 -0.30
CA GLY A 198 -11.06 6.95 0.32
C GLY A 198 -9.93 7.58 -0.47
N HIS A 199 -8.79 7.61 0.19
CA HIS A 199 -7.53 8.06 -0.41
C HIS A 199 -6.37 7.21 0.09
N LEU A 200 -5.40 7.03 -0.78
CA LEU A 200 -4.13 6.40 -0.44
C LEU A 200 -3.00 7.30 -0.89
N TYR A 201 -2.03 7.47 -0.03
CA TYR A 201 -0.75 8.12 -0.32
C TYR A 201 0.37 7.13 -0.06
N ASP A 202 1.32 7.09 -0.97
CA ASP A 202 2.55 6.31 -0.85
C ASP A 202 3.73 7.24 -1.13
N GLY A 203 4.74 7.18 -0.30
CA GLY A 203 5.97 7.95 -0.45
C GLY A 203 7.16 7.08 -0.07
N ARG A 204 8.23 7.13 -0.87
CA ARG A 204 9.44 6.33 -0.65
C ARG A 204 10.68 7.05 -1.13
N ALA A 205 11.79 6.79 -0.45
CA ALA A 205 13.12 7.23 -0.85
C ALA A 205 14.11 6.08 -0.69
N GLY A 206 15.05 5.95 -1.63
CA GLY A 206 15.98 4.83 -1.61
C GLY A 206 17.27 5.09 -2.37
N VAL A 207 18.20 4.18 -2.14
CA VAL A 207 19.51 4.14 -2.76
C VAL A 207 19.65 2.83 -3.51
N GLU A 208 20.20 2.89 -4.71
CA GLU A 208 20.51 1.75 -5.55
C GLU A 208 22.02 1.63 -5.72
N TRP A 209 22.53 0.43 -5.54
CA TRP A 209 23.94 0.13 -5.74
C TRP A 209 24.10 -1.06 -6.68
N PHE A 210 24.84 -0.86 -7.77
CA PHE A 210 25.12 -1.85 -8.81
C PHE A 210 26.59 -2.27 -8.75
N PRO A 211 26.93 -3.32 -7.97
CA PRO A 211 28.27 -3.91 -7.99
C PRO A 211 28.61 -4.57 -9.33
N TRP A 212 27.60 -4.99 -10.09
CA TRP A 212 27.71 -5.52 -11.45
C TRP A 212 26.85 -4.71 -12.40
N HIS A 213 27.22 -4.71 -13.67
CA HIS A 213 26.51 -3.89 -14.68
C HIS A 213 24.99 -4.13 -14.68
N ASN A 214 24.55 -5.38 -14.63
CA ASN A 214 23.14 -5.75 -14.77
C ASN A 214 22.43 -6.12 -13.46
N VAL A 215 23.19 -6.23 -12.34
CA VAL A 215 22.64 -6.70 -11.06
C VAL A 215 23.03 -5.77 -9.94
N GLY A 216 22.06 -5.32 -9.19
CA GLY A 216 22.24 -4.42 -8.07
C GLY A 216 21.35 -4.77 -6.89
N LEU A 217 21.52 -3.98 -5.85
CA LEU A 217 20.71 -3.97 -4.65
C LEU A 217 20.05 -2.59 -4.52
N ALA A 218 18.83 -2.54 -4.01
CA ALA A 218 18.20 -1.28 -3.63
C ALA A 218 17.70 -1.38 -2.21
N ALA A 219 18.02 -0.36 -1.41
CA ALA A 219 17.48 -0.17 -0.08
C ALA A 219 16.62 1.08 -0.08
N GLU A 220 15.39 0.97 0.39
CA GLU A 220 14.45 2.10 0.49
C GLU A 220 13.77 2.15 1.85
N TYR A 221 13.28 3.31 2.20
CA TYR A 221 12.34 3.51 3.28
C TYR A 221 11.08 4.14 2.71
N GLY A 222 9.92 3.57 3.05
CA GLY A 222 8.63 4.02 2.54
C GLY A 222 7.56 4.13 3.62
N GLU A 223 6.55 4.92 3.30
CA GLU A 223 5.32 5.04 4.07
C GLU A 223 4.13 5.00 3.11
N THR A 224 3.17 4.13 3.41
CA THR A 224 1.87 4.04 2.74
C THR A 224 0.78 4.31 3.75
N ARG A 225 -0.14 5.22 3.43
CA ARG A 225 -1.31 5.50 4.26
C ARG A 225 -2.58 5.35 3.44
N LEU A 226 -3.43 4.43 3.86
CA LEU A 226 -4.75 4.17 3.28
C LEU A 226 -5.83 4.60 4.27
N LYS A 227 -6.74 5.45 3.82
CA LYS A 227 -7.98 5.78 4.54
C LYS A 227 -9.15 5.40 3.67
N LEU A 228 -10.05 4.60 4.23
CA LEU A 228 -11.31 4.20 3.61
C LEU A 228 -12.45 4.57 4.55
N ASP A 229 -13.43 5.26 4.01
CA ASP A 229 -14.66 5.64 4.68
C ASP A 229 -15.81 4.97 3.93
N ARG A 230 -16.59 4.17 4.64
CA ARG A 230 -17.80 3.55 4.14
C ARG A 230 -18.99 4.14 4.88
N GLU A 231 -19.90 4.74 4.13
CA GLU A 231 -21.20 5.17 4.61
C GLU A 231 -22.23 4.12 4.19
N GLY A 232 -22.90 3.51 5.14
CA GLY A 232 -23.94 2.49 4.92
C GLY A 232 -25.26 2.85 5.60
N ASP A 233 -26.35 2.30 5.14
CA ASP A 233 -27.70 2.58 5.70
C ASP A 233 -27.86 2.11 7.16
N THR A 234 -27.05 1.15 7.59
CA THR A 234 -27.11 0.53 8.93
C THR A 234 -25.89 0.80 9.78
N TYR A 235 -24.72 1.03 9.18
CA TYR A 235 -23.49 1.34 9.90
C TYR A 235 -22.52 2.09 9.02
N ASP A 236 -21.71 2.94 9.64
CA ASP A 236 -20.55 3.59 9.04
C ASP A 236 -19.28 2.89 9.51
N ALA A 237 -18.32 2.70 8.62
CA ALA A 237 -17.03 2.12 8.96
C ALA A 237 -15.90 2.99 8.40
N ASN A 238 -14.91 3.26 9.25
CA ASN A 238 -13.69 3.96 8.88
C ASN A 238 -12.51 3.02 9.12
N LEU A 239 -11.66 2.89 8.10
CA LEU A 239 -10.43 2.10 8.15
C LEU A 239 -9.25 3.03 7.85
N ASP A 240 -8.33 3.19 8.81
CA ASP A 240 -7.06 3.90 8.64
C ASP A 240 -5.92 2.88 8.80
N ILE A 241 -5.20 2.63 7.70
CA ILE A 241 -4.05 1.72 7.67
C ILE A 241 -2.82 2.56 7.35
N LYS A 242 -1.80 2.45 8.20
CA LYS A 242 -0.48 3.01 7.96
C LYS A 242 0.54 1.89 7.94
N LEU A 243 1.32 1.85 6.88
CA LEU A 243 2.43 0.93 6.67
C LEU A 243 3.69 1.75 6.49
N HIS A 244 4.73 1.52 7.28
CA HIS A 244 5.99 2.21 7.09
C HIS A 244 7.16 1.31 7.47
N GLY A 245 8.31 1.52 6.82
CA GLY A 245 9.51 0.76 7.13
C GLY A 245 10.50 0.62 5.99
N PRO A 246 11.58 -0.12 6.23
CA PRO A 246 12.61 -0.38 5.24
C PRO A 246 12.23 -1.50 4.27
N SER A 247 12.73 -1.39 3.05
CA SER A 247 12.66 -2.44 2.01
C SER A 247 14.03 -2.73 1.45
N LEU A 248 14.22 -3.97 1.03
CA LEU A 248 15.44 -4.40 0.35
C LEU A 248 15.07 -5.20 -0.91
N PHE A 249 15.69 -4.85 -2.03
CA PHE A 249 15.44 -5.47 -3.32
C PHE A 249 16.74 -5.95 -3.98
N ALA A 250 16.67 -7.10 -4.63
CA ALA A 250 17.54 -7.41 -5.77
C ALA A 250 16.99 -6.68 -7.00
N ARG A 251 17.85 -5.96 -7.70
CA ARG A 251 17.50 -5.21 -8.89
C ARG A 251 18.26 -5.72 -10.10
N PHE A 252 17.54 -5.99 -11.19
CA PHE A 252 18.07 -6.43 -12.46
C PHE A 252 17.76 -5.35 -13.49
N ARG A 253 18.78 -4.92 -14.26
CA ARG A 253 18.64 -3.93 -15.33
C ARG A 253 19.21 -4.46 -16.65
N PHE A 254 18.58 -4.04 -17.74
CA PHE A 254 18.92 -4.46 -19.11
C PHE A 254 18.89 -3.27 -20.06
#